data_85226fda40cff47bc4525f617abe1288
#
_entry.id   85226fda40cff47bc4525f617abe1288
#
_cell.length_a   1.000
_cell.length_b   1.000
_cell.length_c   1.000
_cell.angle_alpha   90.00
_cell.angle_beta   90.00
_cell.angle_gamma   90.00
#
_symmetry.space_group_name_H-M   'P 1'
#
loop_
_entity.id
_entity.type
_entity.pdbx_description
1 polymer ?
#
loop_
_entity_poly.entity_id
_entity_poly.type
_entity_poly.pdbx_seq_one_letter_code
_entity_poly.pdbx_strand_id
1 'polypeptide(L)'
;LGRNITDENMKKAAKASCIDSHISQMDEGYDSFLAIRGNNLSGGQKQRMLISRAIAGNPEILVLDDSSSALDYKTDAAIRKNIDEMGKNTTTIIVAQRVSSVLDCDKIIVIDEGRIAACGNHDKLLKTCAIYARISSLQSGITQ
;
A
#
# COMPACT_ATOMS: atom_id res chain seq x y z
N LEU A 1 14.98 16.06 0.18
CA LEU A 1 15.38 15.11 1.20
C LEU A 1 16.41 14.09 0.69
N GLY A 2 17.42 14.51 -0.07
CA GLY A 2 18.71 13.80 -0.23
C GLY A 2 18.74 12.44 -0.95
N ARG A 3 17.63 11.99 -1.54
CA ARG A 3 17.64 10.77 -2.37
C ARG A 3 17.86 11.19 -3.83
N ASN A 4 18.92 10.66 -4.46
CA ASN A 4 19.13 10.80 -5.91
C ASN A 4 18.11 9.91 -6.64
N ILE A 5 16.90 10.44 -6.85
CA ILE A 5 15.85 9.76 -7.60
C ILE A 5 16.01 10.18 -9.07
N THR A 6 16.21 9.21 -9.94
CA THR A 6 16.25 9.44 -11.39
C THR A 6 14.82 9.58 -11.94
N ASP A 7 14.66 10.26 -13.09
CA ASP A 7 13.37 10.38 -13.79
C ASP A 7 12.79 9.01 -14.12
N GLU A 8 13.64 8.05 -14.46
CA GLU A 8 13.24 6.67 -14.71
C GLU A 8 12.61 6.02 -13.48
N ASN A 9 13.26 6.14 -12.32
CA ASN A 9 12.75 5.60 -11.06
C ASN A 9 11.46 6.31 -10.61
N MET A 10 11.37 7.62 -10.82
CA MET A 10 10.16 8.39 -10.56
C MET A 10 8.98 7.88 -11.39
N LYS A 11 9.17 7.70 -12.71
CA LYS A 11 8.13 7.18 -13.61
C LYS A 11 7.76 5.73 -13.30
N LYS A 12 8.73 4.86 -12.98
CA LYS A 12 8.46 3.49 -12.53
C LYS A 12 7.61 3.48 -11.26
N ALA A 13 7.95 4.30 -10.29
CA ALA A 13 7.20 4.42 -9.04
C ALA A 13 5.77 4.93 -9.26
N ALA A 14 5.58 5.91 -10.15
CA ALA A 14 4.26 6.42 -10.50
C ALA A 14 3.38 5.35 -11.16
N LYS A 15 3.94 4.53 -12.04
CA LYS A 15 3.25 3.39 -12.65
C LYS A 15 2.89 2.34 -11.60
N ALA A 16 3.83 1.97 -10.74
CA ALA A 16 3.60 0.96 -9.71
C ALA A 16 2.52 1.39 -8.70
N SER A 17 2.46 2.66 -8.35
CA SER A 17 1.41 3.22 -7.49
C SER A 17 0.11 3.57 -8.24
N CYS A 18 -0.02 3.23 -9.52
CA CYS A 18 -1.19 3.50 -10.36
C CYS A 18 -1.57 4.99 -10.46
N ILE A 19 -0.61 5.94 -10.31
CA ILE A 19 -0.85 7.38 -10.41
C ILE A 19 -0.38 7.98 -11.74
N ASP A 20 0.44 7.28 -12.52
CA ASP A 20 1.04 7.72 -13.76
C ASP A 20 0.02 8.27 -14.77
N SER A 21 -1.10 7.58 -14.97
CA SER A 21 -2.16 8.01 -15.88
C SER A 21 -2.78 9.35 -15.48
N HIS A 22 -2.92 9.59 -14.19
CA HIS A 22 -3.42 10.87 -13.68
C HIS A 22 -2.40 11.98 -13.89
N ILE A 23 -1.13 11.73 -13.56
CA ILE A 23 -0.04 12.70 -13.78
C ILE A 23 0.05 13.08 -15.26
N SER A 24 -0.02 12.11 -16.16
CA SER A 24 0.06 12.35 -17.62
C SER A 24 -1.11 13.16 -18.18
N GLN A 25 -2.22 13.28 -17.47
CA GLN A 25 -3.38 14.09 -17.83
C GLN A 25 -3.35 15.50 -17.24
N MET A 26 -2.38 15.82 -16.38
CA MET A 26 -2.17 17.17 -15.86
C MET A 26 -1.54 18.07 -16.92
N ASP A 27 -1.79 19.37 -16.87
CA ASP A 27 -1.39 20.34 -17.90
C ASP A 27 0.12 20.29 -18.22
N GLU A 28 0.97 20.14 -17.19
CA GLU A 28 2.44 20.04 -17.33
C GLU A 28 2.98 18.64 -17.02
N GLY A 29 2.09 17.63 -16.96
CA GLY A 29 2.48 16.25 -16.66
C GLY A 29 3.24 16.12 -15.35
N TYR A 30 4.45 15.56 -15.40
CA TYR A 30 5.32 15.38 -14.22
C TYR A 30 5.90 16.68 -13.65
N ASP A 31 5.87 17.77 -14.40
CA ASP A 31 6.30 19.10 -13.96
C ASP A 31 5.16 19.93 -13.37
N SER A 32 3.95 19.38 -13.34
CA SER A 32 2.77 20.04 -12.82
C SER A 32 2.92 20.40 -11.35
N PHE A 33 2.48 21.62 -11.00
CA PHE A 33 2.47 22.10 -9.65
C PHE A 33 1.44 21.37 -8.78
N LEU A 34 1.88 20.85 -7.64
CA LEU A 34 1.01 20.31 -6.62
C LEU A 34 0.78 21.34 -5.51
N ALA A 35 -0.48 21.63 -5.24
CA ALA A 35 -0.85 22.52 -4.13
C ALA A 35 -0.34 21.99 -2.79
N ILE A 36 -0.17 22.89 -1.83
CA ILE A 36 0.26 22.55 -0.47
C ILE A 36 -0.60 21.40 0.07
N ARG A 37 0.06 20.34 0.55
CA ARG A 37 -0.57 19.12 1.05
C ARG A 37 -1.41 18.36 0.01
N GLY A 38 -1.22 18.65 -1.29
CA GLY A 38 -1.96 17.98 -2.36
C GLY A 38 -3.46 18.31 -2.38
N ASN A 39 -3.84 19.55 -2.02
CA ASN A 39 -5.26 19.94 -1.94
C ASN A 39 -5.98 19.94 -3.31
N ASN A 40 -5.23 19.88 -4.40
CA ASN A 40 -5.75 19.71 -5.77
C ASN A 40 -5.88 18.26 -6.21
N LEU A 41 -5.66 17.29 -5.31
CA LEU A 41 -5.79 15.85 -5.56
C LEU A 41 -6.95 15.27 -4.75
N SER A 42 -7.65 14.27 -5.32
CA SER A 42 -8.57 13.44 -4.53
C SER A 42 -7.82 12.62 -3.47
N GLY A 43 -8.54 12.11 -2.46
CA GLY A 43 -7.93 11.28 -1.41
C GLY A 43 -7.15 10.09 -1.95
N GLY A 44 -7.72 9.35 -2.91
CA GLY A 44 -7.05 8.22 -3.54
C GLY A 44 -5.86 8.62 -4.43
N GLN A 45 -5.94 9.76 -5.14
CA GLN A 45 -4.81 10.30 -5.92
C GLN A 45 -3.67 10.70 -5.00
N LYS A 46 -3.98 11.39 -3.91
CA LYS A 46 -3.00 11.80 -2.91
C LYS A 46 -2.30 10.59 -2.29
N GLN A 47 -3.06 9.57 -1.93
CA GLN A 47 -2.50 8.35 -1.34
C GLN A 47 -1.58 7.62 -2.32
N ARG A 48 -1.98 7.45 -3.58
CA ARG A 48 -1.14 6.89 -4.63
C ARG A 48 0.13 7.71 -4.88
N MET A 49 0.05 9.03 -4.83
CA MET A 49 1.21 9.94 -4.94
C MET A 49 2.19 9.74 -3.77
N LEU A 50 1.68 9.58 -2.54
CA LEU A 50 2.50 9.32 -1.36
C LEU A 50 3.21 7.96 -1.45
N ILE A 51 2.51 6.93 -1.92
CA ILE A 51 3.11 5.61 -2.17
C ILE A 51 4.20 5.73 -3.26
N SER A 52 3.90 6.40 -4.39
CA SER A 52 4.89 6.65 -5.44
C SER A 52 6.18 7.27 -4.90
N ARG A 53 6.02 8.32 -4.09
CA ARG A 53 7.15 9.00 -3.45
C ARG A 53 7.96 8.08 -2.52
N ALA A 54 7.29 7.18 -1.80
CA ALA A 54 7.94 6.25 -0.89
C ALA A 54 8.80 5.22 -1.63
N ILE A 55 8.30 4.68 -2.75
CA ILE A 55 8.97 3.63 -3.52
C ILE A 55 9.98 4.15 -4.56
N ALA A 56 9.91 5.43 -4.97
CA ALA A 56 10.79 5.99 -5.99
C ALA A 56 12.28 5.92 -5.66
N GLY A 57 12.62 5.87 -4.37
CA GLY A 57 14.00 5.76 -3.89
C GLY A 57 14.51 4.32 -3.72
N ASN A 58 13.80 3.31 -4.20
CA ASN A 58 14.12 1.89 -4.04
C ASN A 58 14.51 1.55 -2.59
N PRO A 59 13.62 1.72 -1.60
CA PRO A 59 13.96 1.52 -0.20
C PRO A 59 14.22 0.04 0.12
N GLU A 60 15.15 -0.25 1.01
CA GLU A 60 15.34 -1.60 1.57
C GLU A 60 14.20 -1.99 2.52
N ILE A 61 13.61 -1.00 3.20
CA ILE A 61 12.45 -1.17 4.09
C ILE A 61 11.38 -0.16 3.66
N LEU A 62 10.19 -0.67 3.34
CA LEU A 62 9.01 0.12 3.01
C LEU A 62 7.95 -0.09 4.10
N VAL A 63 7.49 1.00 4.72
CA VAL A 63 6.39 0.96 5.69
C VAL A 63 5.17 1.62 5.08
N LEU A 64 4.08 0.89 4.99
CA LEU A 64 2.78 1.31 4.50
C LEU A 64 1.79 1.31 5.68
N ASP A 65 1.61 2.48 6.31
CA ASP A 65 0.70 2.66 7.43
C ASP A 65 -0.63 3.22 6.94
N ASP A 66 -1.70 2.41 7.06
CA ASP A 66 -3.07 2.70 6.60
C ASP A 66 -3.14 3.24 5.16
N SER A 67 -2.22 2.80 4.32
CA SER A 67 -2.01 3.34 2.97
C SER A 67 -3.11 2.98 1.97
N SER A 68 -4.07 2.13 2.35
CA SER A 68 -5.18 1.67 1.52
C SER A 68 -6.54 2.28 1.88
N SER A 69 -6.62 3.10 2.93
CA SER A 69 -7.90 3.60 3.47
C SER A 69 -8.73 4.41 2.47
N ALA A 70 -8.08 5.18 1.59
CA ALA A 70 -8.75 5.97 0.54
C ALA A 70 -8.73 5.29 -0.85
N LEU A 71 -8.32 4.02 -0.93
CA LEU A 71 -8.24 3.26 -2.18
C LEU A 71 -9.41 2.26 -2.28
N ASP A 72 -9.91 2.05 -3.50
CA ASP A 72 -10.75 0.91 -3.80
C ASP A 72 -9.95 -0.41 -3.80
N TYR A 73 -10.64 -1.52 -3.60
CA TYR A 73 -10.00 -2.85 -3.46
C TYR A 73 -9.15 -3.25 -4.68
N LYS A 74 -9.60 -2.90 -5.89
CA LYS A 74 -8.91 -3.25 -7.14
C LYS A 74 -7.59 -2.48 -7.26
N THR A 75 -7.62 -1.19 -6.98
CA THR A 75 -6.44 -0.32 -7.01
C THR A 75 -5.44 -0.72 -5.93
N ASP A 76 -5.90 -0.99 -4.69
CA ASP A 76 -5.04 -1.45 -3.59
C ASP A 76 -4.34 -2.77 -3.94
N ALA A 77 -5.07 -3.76 -4.45
CA ALA A 77 -4.49 -5.03 -4.87
C ALA A 77 -3.45 -4.87 -6.00
N ALA A 78 -3.74 -4.02 -7.00
CA ALA A 78 -2.81 -3.74 -8.09
C ALA A 78 -1.51 -3.09 -7.59
N ILE A 79 -1.61 -2.12 -6.68
CA ILE A 79 -0.44 -1.44 -6.10
C ILE A 79 0.42 -2.44 -5.32
N ARG A 80 -0.18 -3.29 -4.47
CA ARG A 80 0.57 -4.31 -3.71
C ARG A 80 1.31 -5.26 -4.62
N LYS A 81 0.63 -5.78 -5.65
CA LYS A 81 1.26 -6.64 -6.66
C LYS A 81 2.44 -5.95 -7.35
N ASN A 82 2.25 -4.69 -7.76
CA ASN A 82 3.31 -3.93 -8.43
C ASN A 82 4.51 -3.67 -7.51
N ILE A 83 4.27 -3.40 -6.22
CA ILE A 83 5.34 -3.22 -5.22
C ILE A 83 6.13 -4.51 -5.04
N ASP A 84 5.45 -5.65 -4.94
CA ASP A 84 6.08 -6.97 -4.81
C ASP A 84 6.96 -7.29 -6.04
N GLU A 85 6.47 -7.00 -7.24
CA GLU A 85 7.22 -7.18 -8.48
C GLU A 85 8.45 -6.25 -8.60
N MET A 86 8.39 -5.04 -8.03
CA MET A 86 9.50 -4.07 -8.06
C MET A 86 10.64 -4.42 -7.11
N GLY A 87 10.32 -5.04 -5.99
CA GLY A 87 11.20 -5.01 -4.82
C GLY A 87 11.63 -6.36 -4.28
N LYS A 88 12.29 -7.24 -5.08
CA LYS A 88 12.83 -8.52 -4.55
C LYS A 88 13.76 -8.38 -3.32
N ASN A 89 14.28 -7.18 -3.07
CA ASN A 89 15.18 -6.87 -1.94
C ASN A 89 14.54 -5.89 -0.94
N THR A 90 13.25 -5.59 -1.06
CA THR A 90 12.55 -4.67 -0.15
C THR A 90 11.75 -5.44 0.88
N THR A 91 12.01 -5.20 2.17
CA THR A 91 11.12 -5.66 3.23
C THR A 91 9.93 -4.71 3.34
N THR A 92 8.72 -5.20 3.03
CA THR A 92 7.50 -4.39 3.12
C THR A 92 6.76 -4.68 4.42
N ILE A 93 6.51 -3.64 5.22
CA ILE A 93 5.70 -3.69 6.44
C ILE A 93 4.38 -2.99 6.15
N ILE A 94 3.27 -3.72 6.25
CA ILE A 94 1.93 -3.20 5.99
C ILE A 94 1.16 -3.15 7.30
N VAL A 95 0.72 -1.95 7.72
CA VAL A 95 -0.26 -1.77 8.79
C VAL A 95 -1.62 -1.56 8.12
N ALA A 96 -2.54 -2.49 8.32
CA ALA A 96 -3.82 -2.48 7.64
C ALA A 96 -4.98 -2.89 8.56
N GLN A 97 -6.13 -2.30 8.31
CA GLN A 97 -7.40 -2.65 8.94
C GLN A 97 -8.16 -3.69 8.12
N ARG A 98 -7.82 -3.86 6.83
CA ARG A 98 -8.46 -4.80 5.92
C ARG A 98 -7.65 -6.09 5.83
N VAL A 99 -8.29 -7.23 6.09
CA VAL A 99 -7.65 -8.55 5.93
C VAL A 99 -7.20 -8.76 4.49
N SER A 100 -7.98 -8.29 3.51
CA SER A 100 -7.62 -8.37 2.08
C SER A 100 -6.26 -7.72 1.74
N SER A 101 -5.81 -6.76 2.55
CA SER A 101 -4.52 -6.09 2.32
C SER A 101 -3.31 -6.88 2.82
N VAL A 102 -3.53 -7.96 3.58
CA VAL A 102 -2.45 -8.76 4.18
C VAL A 102 -2.50 -10.25 3.83
N LEU A 103 -3.45 -10.67 2.97
CA LEU A 103 -3.65 -12.09 2.61
C LEU A 103 -2.39 -12.75 2.06
N ASP A 104 -1.66 -12.04 1.19
CA ASP A 104 -0.49 -12.53 0.49
C ASP A 104 0.83 -12.24 1.24
N CYS A 105 0.77 -11.71 2.47
CA CYS A 105 1.97 -11.47 3.26
C CYS A 105 2.58 -12.77 3.79
N ASP A 106 3.91 -12.88 3.74
CA ASP A 106 4.66 -14.03 4.29
C ASP A 106 4.38 -14.22 5.78
N LYS A 107 4.17 -13.11 6.48
CA LYS A 107 3.93 -13.09 7.92
C LYS A 107 2.93 -12.01 8.30
N ILE A 108 1.90 -12.40 9.04
CA ILE A 108 0.90 -11.51 9.61
C ILE A 108 1.07 -11.52 11.12
N ILE A 109 1.11 -10.34 11.74
CA ILE A 109 1.13 -10.14 13.19
C ILE A 109 -0.23 -9.58 13.59
N VAL A 110 -0.94 -10.28 14.45
CA VAL A 110 -2.21 -9.83 15.03
C VAL A 110 -1.91 -9.13 16.35
N ILE A 111 -2.31 -7.86 16.45
CA ILE A 111 -2.13 -7.05 17.65
C ILE A 111 -3.50 -6.85 18.30
N ASP A 112 -3.59 -7.12 19.59
CA ASP A 112 -4.77 -6.92 20.41
C ASP A 112 -4.35 -6.33 21.76
N GLU A 113 -5.05 -5.29 22.21
CA GLU A 113 -4.74 -4.56 23.47
C GLU A 113 -3.24 -4.22 23.64
N GLY A 114 -2.57 -3.81 22.55
CA GLY A 114 -1.15 -3.43 22.56
C GLY A 114 -0.17 -4.59 22.67
N ARG A 115 -0.64 -5.84 22.51
CA ARG A 115 0.19 -7.06 22.58
C ARG A 115 0.06 -7.88 21.30
N ILE A 116 1.09 -8.69 21.02
CA ILE A 116 1.02 -9.67 19.93
C ILE A 116 0.13 -10.82 20.40
N ALA A 117 -1.07 -10.92 19.82
CA ALA A 117 -2.01 -12.00 20.08
C ALA A 117 -1.66 -13.27 19.29
N ALA A 118 -1.20 -13.11 18.04
CA ALA A 118 -0.80 -14.24 17.19
C ALA A 118 0.16 -13.80 16.08
N CYS A 119 0.87 -14.77 15.50
CA CYS A 119 1.77 -14.55 14.37
C CYS A 119 1.78 -15.78 13.44
N GLY A 120 1.61 -15.56 12.15
CA GLY A 120 1.60 -16.62 11.13
C GLY A 120 1.19 -16.09 9.76
N ASN A 121 1.00 -17.00 8.81
CA ASN A 121 0.35 -16.68 7.54
C ASN A 121 -1.18 -16.73 7.68
N HIS A 122 -1.90 -16.32 6.63
CA HIS A 122 -3.35 -16.28 6.60
C HIS A 122 -4.01 -17.61 7.03
N ASP A 123 -3.63 -18.73 6.41
CA ASP A 123 -4.24 -20.04 6.65
C ASP A 123 -4.02 -20.55 8.08
N LYS A 124 -2.84 -20.30 8.62
CA LYS A 124 -2.53 -20.63 10.00
C LYS A 124 -3.38 -19.81 10.97
N LEU A 125 -3.46 -18.50 10.74
CA LEU A 125 -4.20 -17.59 11.64
C LEU A 125 -5.70 -17.85 11.62
N LEU A 126 -6.28 -18.21 10.48
CA LEU A 126 -7.68 -18.62 10.41
C LEU A 126 -8.01 -19.81 11.34
N LYS A 127 -7.04 -20.72 11.51
CA LYS A 127 -7.21 -21.94 12.34
C LYS A 127 -6.86 -21.75 13.81
N THR A 128 -5.93 -20.82 14.10
CA THR A 128 -5.29 -20.74 15.42
C THR A 128 -5.57 -19.43 16.16
N CYS A 129 -6.14 -18.42 15.51
CA CYS A 129 -6.42 -17.12 16.11
C CYS A 129 -7.90 -16.72 15.93
N ALA A 130 -8.69 -16.87 17.00
CA ALA A 130 -10.12 -16.55 16.97
C ALA A 130 -10.39 -15.08 16.58
N ILE A 131 -9.55 -14.14 17.03
CA ILE A 131 -9.67 -12.72 16.70
C ILE A 131 -9.51 -12.51 15.19
N TYR A 132 -8.46 -13.08 14.60
CA TYR A 132 -8.20 -12.97 13.16
C TYR A 132 -9.32 -13.62 12.33
N ALA A 133 -9.73 -14.82 12.69
CA ALA A 133 -10.82 -15.55 12.02
C ALA A 133 -12.12 -14.75 12.05
N ARG A 134 -12.47 -14.12 13.19
CA ARG A 134 -13.65 -13.28 13.33
C ARG A 134 -13.57 -12.04 12.43
N ILE A 135 -12.45 -11.32 12.41
CA ILE A 135 -12.26 -10.14 11.56
C ILE A 135 -12.38 -10.54 10.09
N SER A 136 -11.72 -11.63 9.70
CA SER A 136 -11.77 -12.15 8.32
C SER A 136 -13.19 -12.50 7.89
N SER A 137 -13.97 -13.21 8.72
CA SER A 137 -15.35 -13.58 8.40
C SER A 137 -16.28 -12.36 8.27
N LEU A 138 -16.12 -11.35 9.13
CA LEU A 138 -16.92 -10.12 9.06
C LEU A 138 -16.63 -9.32 7.78
N GLN A 139 -15.39 -9.30 7.32
CA GLN A 139 -14.99 -8.56 6.12
C GLN A 139 -15.33 -9.32 4.83
N SER A 140 -15.31 -10.65 4.84
CA SER A 140 -15.72 -11.49 3.70
C SER A 140 -17.21 -11.41 3.41
N GLY A 141 -18.06 -11.19 4.43
CA GLY A 141 -19.51 -11.03 4.29
C GLY A 141 -19.96 -9.69 3.67
N ILE A 142 -19.05 -8.72 3.54
CA ILE A 142 -19.33 -7.40 2.95
C ILE A 142 -19.10 -7.41 1.42
N THR A 143 -18.56 -8.49 0.85
CA THR A 143 -18.18 -8.61 -0.56
C THR A 143 -19.24 -9.35 -1.41
N GLN A 144 -20.50 -9.43 -0.95
CA GLN A 144 -21.65 -9.92 -1.75
C GLN A 144 -22.47 -8.78 -2.31
#